data_94e467fe4b6a6150b9ce26e08bd4d63d
#
_entry.id   94e467fe4b6a6150b9ce26e08bd4d63d
#
_cell.length_a   1.000
_cell.length_b   1.000
_cell.length_c   1.000
_cell.angle_alpha   90.00
_cell.angle_beta   90.00
_cell.angle_gamma   90.00
#
_symmetry.space_group_name_H-M   'P 1'
#
loop_
_entity.id
_entity.type
_entity.pdbx_description
1 polymer ?
#
loop_
_entity_poly.entity_id
_entity_poly.type
_entity_poly.pdbx_seq_one_letter_code
_entity_poly.pdbx_strand_id
1 'polypeptide(L)'
;MKTRTLGKTGLQVSEIGFGGEWLERHPYEESVELIRYASSKGINIIDCWMPDPKSRSIIGDGIKGNRDQWYVQGHFGSVWKYDQYCRTRDMDDVKPAFEDLLARLQTEYIDLGMIHYVDSEEEWEMIQDSDYLNYIFELKDKGVVRHIGMSSHNPRVARKAALSGYVEMLLFSIIRPSICCRPVKTSTICLLRLLMHP
;
A
#
# COMPACT_ATOMS: atom_id res chain seq x y z
N MET A 1 11.47 5.52 -17.49
CA MET A 1 11.67 4.69 -16.27
C MET A 1 11.73 3.23 -16.68
N LYS A 2 12.57 2.39 -16.04
CA LYS A 2 12.50 0.93 -16.24
C LYS A 2 11.32 0.35 -15.49
N THR A 3 10.71 -0.69 -16.04
CA THR A 3 9.59 -1.40 -15.41
C THR A 3 9.96 -2.86 -15.16
N ARG A 4 9.26 -3.49 -14.23
CA ARG A 4 9.35 -4.92 -13.91
C ARG A 4 7.97 -5.51 -13.71
N THR A 5 7.83 -6.77 -14.05
CA THR A 5 6.61 -7.50 -13.71
C THR A 5 6.56 -7.76 -12.20
N LEU A 6 5.49 -7.37 -11.55
CA LEU A 6 5.29 -7.56 -10.11
C LEU A 6 4.82 -8.99 -9.82
N GLY A 7 5.79 -9.91 -9.70
CA GLY A 7 5.53 -11.31 -9.39
C GLY A 7 4.49 -11.95 -10.31
N LYS A 8 3.52 -12.65 -9.71
CA LYS A 8 2.43 -13.35 -10.42
C LYS A 8 1.25 -12.44 -10.78
N THR A 9 1.26 -11.17 -10.36
CA THR A 9 0.16 -10.22 -10.65
C THR A 9 0.08 -9.83 -12.12
N GLY A 10 1.18 -9.95 -12.87
CA GLY A 10 1.28 -9.49 -14.25
C GLY A 10 1.45 -7.98 -14.41
N LEU A 11 1.34 -7.20 -13.33
CA LEU A 11 1.45 -5.74 -13.35
C LEU A 11 2.87 -5.30 -13.74
N GLN A 12 2.97 -4.34 -14.66
CA GLN A 12 4.24 -3.77 -15.12
C GLN A 12 4.54 -2.49 -14.33
N VAL A 13 5.16 -2.65 -13.16
CA VAL A 13 5.45 -1.53 -12.24
C VAL A 13 6.81 -0.90 -12.52
N SER A 14 6.92 0.41 -12.31
CA SER A 14 8.20 1.11 -12.33
C SER A 14 9.11 0.64 -11.20
N GLU A 15 10.43 0.59 -11.45
CA GLU A 15 11.43 0.18 -10.43
C GLU A 15 11.48 1.14 -9.22
N ILE A 16 10.95 2.35 -9.38
CA ILE A 16 10.79 3.35 -8.31
C ILE A 16 9.29 3.58 -8.14
N GLY A 17 8.79 3.45 -6.91
CA GLY A 17 7.42 3.80 -6.53
C GLY A 17 7.37 5.18 -5.89
N PHE A 18 6.18 5.76 -5.88
CA PHE A 18 5.89 7.01 -5.17
C PHE A 18 5.30 6.67 -3.79
N GLY A 19 5.96 7.13 -2.71
CA GLY A 19 5.43 7.03 -1.36
C GLY A 19 4.51 8.20 -1.04
N GLY A 20 3.27 7.91 -0.65
CA GLY A 20 2.26 8.93 -0.32
C GLY A 20 2.30 9.43 1.13
N GLU A 21 3.32 9.05 1.90
CA GLU A 21 3.52 9.54 3.26
C GLU A 21 4.01 11.00 3.26
N TRP A 22 3.58 11.78 4.24
CA TRP A 22 3.98 13.16 4.47
C TRP A 22 3.46 14.20 3.47
N LEU A 23 2.61 13.83 2.53
CA LEU A 23 1.99 14.79 1.58
C LEU A 23 1.18 15.87 2.32
N GLU A 24 0.56 15.53 3.45
CA GLU A 24 -0.21 16.47 4.28
C GLU A 24 0.63 17.61 4.86
N ARG A 25 1.96 17.44 4.95
CA ARG A 25 2.90 18.43 5.49
C ARG A 25 3.34 19.49 4.49
N HIS A 26 2.99 19.30 3.23
CA HIS A 26 3.35 20.19 2.15
C HIS A 26 2.13 20.96 1.63
N PRO A 27 2.34 22.06 0.88
CA PRO A 27 1.26 22.73 0.18
C PRO A 27 0.51 21.75 -0.74
N TYR A 28 -0.82 21.84 -0.74
CA TYR A 28 -1.68 20.89 -1.45
C TYR A 28 -1.34 20.82 -2.94
N GLU A 29 -1.35 21.98 -3.60
CA GLU A 29 -1.13 22.07 -5.06
C GLU A 29 0.27 21.59 -5.47
N GLU A 30 1.29 21.89 -4.68
CA GLU A 30 2.66 21.44 -4.95
C GLU A 30 2.75 19.91 -4.86
N SER A 31 2.06 19.31 -3.89
CA SER A 31 2.01 17.84 -3.72
C SER A 31 1.28 17.17 -4.88
N VAL A 32 0.17 17.75 -5.34
CA VAL A 32 -0.56 17.29 -6.53
C VAL A 32 0.33 17.35 -7.78
N GLU A 33 1.01 18.47 -8.00
CA GLU A 33 1.93 18.65 -9.14
C GLU A 33 3.13 17.70 -9.06
N LEU A 34 3.63 17.38 -7.86
CA LEU A 34 4.70 16.41 -7.67
C LEU A 34 4.29 15.01 -8.15
N ILE A 35 3.05 14.58 -7.85
CA ILE A 35 2.51 13.29 -8.33
C ILE A 35 2.40 13.30 -9.86
N ARG A 36 1.87 14.36 -10.45
CA ARG A 36 1.79 14.54 -11.92
C ARG A 36 3.16 14.51 -12.57
N TYR A 37 4.13 15.18 -11.95
CA TYR A 37 5.51 15.17 -12.43
C TYR A 37 6.12 13.76 -12.35
N ALA A 38 5.90 13.04 -11.25
CA ALA A 38 6.35 11.66 -11.10
C ALA A 38 5.79 10.76 -12.22
N SER A 39 4.49 10.89 -12.53
CA SER A 39 3.86 10.21 -13.67
C SER A 39 4.55 10.52 -14.98
N SER A 40 4.85 11.79 -15.25
CA SER A 40 5.55 12.24 -16.47
C SER A 40 6.96 11.64 -16.62
N LYS A 41 7.55 11.18 -15.52
CA LYS A 41 8.85 10.47 -15.50
C LYS A 41 8.72 8.96 -15.59
N GLY A 42 7.48 8.45 -15.73
CA GLY A 42 7.16 7.04 -15.87
C GLY A 42 7.12 6.27 -14.54
N ILE A 43 6.92 6.96 -13.42
CA ILE A 43 6.55 6.31 -12.15
C ILE A 43 5.05 6.01 -12.25
N ASN A 44 4.68 4.75 -11.97
CA ASN A 44 3.33 4.26 -12.16
C ASN A 44 2.79 3.42 -10.99
N ILE A 45 3.49 3.40 -9.86
CA ILE A 45 2.99 2.76 -8.63
C ILE A 45 3.07 3.77 -7.49
N ILE A 46 1.98 3.89 -6.74
CA ILE A 46 1.85 4.81 -5.61
C ILE A 46 1.32 4.09 -4.38
N ASP A 47 1.96 4.34 -3.23
CA ASP A 47 1.55 3.81 -1.94
C ASP A 47 0.71 4.83 -1.17
N CYS A 48 -0.55 4.47 -0.89
CA CYS A 48 -1.52 5.26 -0.13
C CYS A 48 -1.81 4.58 1.22
N TRP A 49 -0.76 4.37 2.03
CA TRP A 49 -0.93 3.74 3.34
C TRP A 49 -1.43 4.73 4.41
N MET A 50 -1.02 6.01 4.32
CA MET A 50 -1.42 7.04 5.27
C MET A 50 -2.92 7.33 5.14
N PRO A 51 -3.70 7.19 6.23
CA PRO A 51 -5.15 7.38 6.17
C PRO A 51 -5.59 8.83 6.30
N ASP A 52 -4.64 9.77 6.47
CA ASP A 52 -4.93 11.20 6.57
C ASP A 52 -5.78 11.68 5.38
N PRO A 53 -6.91 12.37 5.63
CA PRO A 53 -7.83 12.81 4.59
C PRO A 53 -7.20 13.71 3.53
N LYS A 54 -6.29 14.61 3.93
CA LYS A 54 -5.60 15.51 3.00
C LYS A 54 -4.65 14.73 2.10
N SER A 55 -3.85 13.80 2.65
CA SER A 55 -2.95 12.95 1.89
C SER A 55 -3.67 12.13 0.82
N ARG A 56 -4.79 11.47 1.19
CA ARG A 56 -5.63 10.71 0.26
C ARG A 56 -6.20 11.59 -0.85
N SER A 57 -6.71 12.78 -0.50
CA SER A 57 -7.26 13.72 -1.49
C SER A 57 -6.20 14.26 -2.45
N ILE A 58 -5.00 14.56 -1.96
CA ILE A 58 -3.84 14.94 -2.80
C ILE A 58 -3.51 13.85 -3.81
N ILE A 59 -3.48 12.58 -3.36
CA ILE A 59 -3.22 11.46 -4.27
C ILE A 59 -4.33 11.36 -5.32
N GLY A 60 -5.59 11.44 -4.90
CA GLY A 60 -6.74 11.39 -5.81
C GLY A 60 -6.67 12.47 -6.90
N ASP A 61 -6.41 13.72 -6.52
CA ASP A 61 -6.27 14.82 -7.48
C ASP A 61 -5.01 14.71 -8.34
N GLY A 62 -3.94 14.13 -7.80
CA GLY A 62 -2.69 13.91 -8.52
C GLY A 62 -2.81 12.87 -9.64
N ILE A 63 -3.62 11.82 -9.42
CA ILE A 63 -3.85 10.74 -10.41
C ILE A 63 -5.09 10.97 -11.27
N LYS A 64 -5.86 12.02 -11.01
CA LYS A 64 -7.06 12.37 -11.77
C LYS A 64 -6.77 12.57 -13.24
N GLY A 65 -7.59 11.93 -14.09
CA GLY A 65 -7.45 11.99 -15.54
C GLY A 65 -6.45 11.00 -16.15
N ASN A 66 -5.64 10.33 -15.32
CA ASN A 66 -4.72 9.26 -15.74
C ASN A 66 -4.66 8.09 -14.72
N ARG A 67 -5.79 7.84 -14.02
CA ARG A 67 -5.93 6.79 -13.00
C ARG A 67 -5.51 5.40 -13.51
N ASP A 68 -5.79 5.11 -14.76
CA ASP A 68 -5.46 3.86 -15.44
C ASP A 68 -3.95 3.65 -15.69
N GLN A 69 -3.16 4.70 -15.57
CA GLN A 69 -1.69 4.63 -15.67
C GLN A 69 -1.02 4.37 -14.32
N TRP A 70 -1.80 4.34 -13.23
CA TRP A 70 -1.29 4.15 -11.88
C TRP A 70 -1.75 2.82 -11.27
N TYR A 71 -0.83 2.13 -10.67
CA TYR A 71 -1.08 1.04 -9.73
C TYR A 71 -1.13 1.61 -8.32
N VAL A 72 -2.30 1.61 -7.71
CA VAL A 72 -2.53 2.20 -6.38
C VAL A 72 -2.53 1.10 -5.32
N GLN A 73 -1.69 1.27 -4.30
CA GLN A 73 -1.69 0.46 -3.09
C GLN A 73 -2.56 1.17 -2.04
N GLY A 74 -3.65 0.54 -1.63
CA GLY A 74 -4.49 0.99 -0.52
C GLY A 74 -4.39 0.00 0.64
N HIS A 75 -4.35 0.50 1.88
CA HIS A 75 -4.07 -0.31 3.05
C HIS A 75 -5.30 -0.53 3.92
N PHE A 76 -5.70 -1.79 4.07
CA PHE A 76 -6.75 -2.21 5.00
C PHE A 76 -6.25 -2.18 6.44
N GLY A 77 -7.04 -1.57 7.33
CA GLY A 77 -6.67 -1.45 8.74
C GLY A 77 -5.75 -0.28 9.07
N SER A 78 -5.43 0.56 8.08
CA SER A 78 -4.90 1.90 8.29
C SER A 78 -6.07 2.89 8.28
N VAL A 79 -6.42 3.44 9.44
CA VAL A 79 -7.61 4.28 9.62
C VAL A 79 -7.25 5.61 10.26
N TRP A 80 -8.03 6.66 9.93
CA TRP A 80 -7.93 7.97 10.55
C TRP A 80 -8.98 8.12 11.62
N LYS A 81 -8.55 8.26 12.88
CA LYS A 81 -9.44 8.31 14.03
C LYS A 81 -8.87 9.27 15.08
N TYR A 82 -9.69 10.14 15.64
CA TYR A 82 -9.23 11.12 16.62
C TYR A 82 -8.09 12.02 16.10
N ASP A 83 -8.21 12.47 14.86
CA ASP A 83 -7.20 13.28 14.15
C ASP A 83 -5.79 12.66 14.10
N GLN A 84 -5.73 11.33 14.08
CA GLN A 84 -4.45 10.61 13.98
C GLN A 84 -4.59 9.27 13.25
N TYR A 85 -3.47 8.75 12.81
CA TYR A 85 -3.37 7.39 12.32
C TYR A 85 -3.61 6.37 13.45
N CYS A 86 -4.46 5.40 13.16
CA CYS A 86 -4.68 4.22 14.00
C CYS A 86 -4.57 2.95 13.15
N ARG A 87 -4.07 1.87 13.76
CA ARG A 87 -4.08 0.53 13.16
C ARG A 87 -5.16 -0.32 13.83
N THR A 88 -6.02 -0.93 13.02
CA THR A 88 -7.12 -1.77 13.53
C THR A 88 -7.43 -2.94 12.59
N ARG A 89 -8.09 -3.96 13.13
CA ARG A 89 -8.74 -5.04 12.38
C ARG A 89 -10.25 -5.06 12.61
N ASP A 90 -10.75 -4.11 13.41
CA ASP A 90 -12.19 -3.96 13.66
C ASP A 90 -12.90 -3.56 12.36
N MET A 91 -13.89 -4.34 11.97
CA MET A 91 -14.61 -4.15 10.71
C MET A 91 -15.48 -2.89 10.70
N ASP A 92 -15.91 -2.42 11.88
CA ASP A 92 -16.66 -1.17 12.01
C ASP A 92 -15.79 0.06 11.69
N ASP A 93 -14.46 -0.08 11.82
CA ASP A 93 -13.49 0.94 11.43
C ASP A 93 -12.94 0.70 10.01
N VAL A 94 -12.66 -0.56 9.66
CA VAL A 94 -11.99 -0.92 8.39
C VAL A 94 -12.87 -0.62 7.18
N LYS A 95 -14.16 -0.96 7.21
CA LYS A 95 -15.07 -0.75 6.08
C LYS A 95 -15.22 0.73 5.75
N PRO A 96 -15.60 1.61 6.70
CA PRO A 96 -15.73 3.04 6.40
C PRO A 96 -14.42 3.68 5.95
N ALA A 97 -13.27 3.26 6.52
CA ALA A 97 -11.96 3.78 6.13
C ALA A 97 -11.57 3.38 4.70
N PHE A 98 -11.99 2.21 4.22
CA PHE A 98 -11.78 1.79 2.85
C PHE A 98 -12.71 2.52 1.88
N GLU A 99 -13.96 2.75 2.26
CA GLU A 99 -14.91 3.57 1.47
C GLU A 99 -14.40 5.02 1.35
N ASP A 100 -13.90 5.63 2.45
CA ASP A 100 -13.25 6.95 2.41
C ASP A 100 -12.02 6.96 1.51
N LEU A 101 -11.21 5.90 1.51
CA LEU A 101 -10.06 5.77 0.61
C LEU A 101 -10.51 5.87 -0.86
N LEU A 102 -11.48 5.06 -1.28
CA LEU A 102 -11.98 5.07 -2.66
C LEU A 102 -12.59 6.42 -3.04
N ALA A 103 -13.39 7.01 -2.14
CA ALA A 103 -14.03 8.30 -2.36
C ALA A 103 -13.00 9.41 -2.58
N ARG A 104 -11.95 9.49 -1.73
CA ARG A 104 -10.89 10.50 -1.85
C ARG A 104 -9.97 10.29 -3.04
N LEU A 105 -9.70 9.03 -3.38
CA LEU A 105 -8.97 8.69 -4.59
C LEU A 105 -9.79 8.89 -5.88
N GLN A 106 -11.09 9.17 -5.76
CA GLN A 106 -12.03 9.35 -6.87
C GLN A 106 -11.99 8.15 -7.83
N THR A 107 -12.00 6.94 -7.28
CA THR A 107 -11.91 5.67 -8.03
C THR A 107 -12.82 4.61 -7.44
N GLU A 108 -13.26 3.67 -8.26
CA GLU A 108 -14.09 2.53 -7.84
C GLU A 108 -13.25 1.29 -7.48
N TYR A 109 -11.94 1.34 -7.68
CA TYR A 109 -11.05 0.21 -7.43
C TYR A 109 -9.65 0.64 -7.02
N ILE A 110 -8.93 -0.28 -6.37
CA ILE A 110 -7.48 -0.22 -6.17
C ILE A 110 -6.81 -1.45 -6.79
N ASP A 111 -5.55 -1.27 -7.19
CA ASP A 111 -4.80 -2.35 -7.84
C ASP A 111 -4.22 -3.33 -6.82
N LEU A 112 -3.78 -2.84 -5.68
CA LEU A 112 -3.15 -3.60 -4.61
C LEU A 112 -3.82 -3.29 -3.27
N GLY A 113 -4.63 -4.21 -2.75
CA GLY A 113 -5.23 -4.15 -1.42
C GLY A 113 -4.27 -4.74 -0.40
N MET A 114 -3.64 -3.88 0.41
CA MET A 114 -2.60 -4.26 1.34
C MET A 114 -3.17 -4.60 2.72
N ILE A 115 -2.95 -5.82 3.21
CA ILE A 115 -3.11 -6.15 4.63
C ILE A 115 -2.06 -5.35 5.40
N HIS A 116 -2.51 -4.36 6.16
CA HIS A 116 -1.62 -3.34 6.72
C HIS A 116 -0.84 -3.82 7.93
N TYR A 117 0.49 -3.74 7.86
CA TYR A 117 1.42 -3.80 8.99
C TYR A 117 1.20 -5.02 9.91
N VAL A 118 1.60 -6.21 9.45
CA VAL A 118 1.53 -7.45 10.24
C VAL A 118 2.94 -7.90 10.60
N ASP A 119 3.32 -7.76 11.87
CA ASP A 119 4.67 -8.05 12.36
C ASP A 119 4.74 -9.18 13.40
N SER A 120 3.58 -9.75 13.80
CA SER A 120 3.50 -10.90 14.70
C SER A 120 2.94 -12.12 13.97
N GLU A 121 3.50 -13.31 14.26
CA GLU A 121 3.03 -14.55 13.67
C GLU A 121 1.63 -14.91 14.17
N GLU A 122 1.34 -14.59 15.44
CA GLU A 122 0.04 -14.79 16.05
C GLU A 122 -1.04 -13.91 15.39
N GLU A 123 -0.71 -12.64 15.10
CA GLU A 123 -1.62 -11.75 14.36
C GLU A 123 -1.88 -12.28 12.95
N TRP A 124 -0.86 -12.78 12.27
CA TRP A 124 -1.02 -13.38 10.95
C TRP A 124 -1.95 -14.61 10.99
N GLU A 125 -1.80 -15.47 11.98
CA GLU A 125 -2.65 -16.65 12.18
C GLU A 125 -4.11 -16.24 12.46
N MET A 126 -4.34 -15.24 13.32
CA MET A 126 -5.69 -14.72 13.57
C MET A 126 -6.34 -14.09 12.34
N ILE A 127 -5.56 -13.42 11.48
CA ILE A 127 -6.08 -12.78 10.27
C ILE A 127 -6.63 -13.83 9.29
N GLN A 128 -6.00 -14.99 9.17
CA GLN A 128 -6.35 -15.99 8.15
C GLN A 128 -7.79 -16.50 8.28
N ASP A 129 -8.34 -16.59 9.50
CA ASP A 129 -9.68 -17.09 9.77
C ASP A 129 -10.66 -15.97 10.17
N SER A 130 -10.37 -14.71 9.81
CA SER A 130 -11.12 -13.55 10.26
C SER A 130 -12.07 -12.97 9.20
N ASP A 131 -13.12 -12.28 9.67
CA ASP A 131 -14.00 -11.48 8.81
C ASP A 131 -13.24 -10.38 8.06
N TYR A 132 -12.13 -9.93 8.62
CA TYR A 132 -11.25 -8.95 7.99
C TYR A 132 -10.64 -9.49 6.68
N LEU A 133 -10.11 -10.71 6.66
CA LEU A 133 -9.56 -11.30 5.44
C LEU A 133 -10.67 -11.69 4.47
N ASN A 134 -11.79 -12.23 4.98
CA ASN A 134 -12.96 -12.56 4.17
C ASN A 134 -13.48 -11.33 3.41
N TYR A 135 -13.57 -10.17 4.07
CA TYR A 135 -13.98 -8.92 3.44
C TYR A 135 -13.03 -8.51 2.30
N ILE A 136 -11.72 -8.66 2.48
CA ILE A 136 -10.74 -8.35 1.43
C ILE A 136 -10.93 -9.27 0.22
N PHE A 137 -11.20 -10.56 0.45
CA PHE A 137 -11.52 -11.51 -0.63
C PHE A 137 -12.81 -11.16 -1.35
N GLU A 138 -13.87 -10.80 -0.62
CA GLU A 138 -15.11 -10.34 -1.24
C GLU A 138 -14.90 -9.13 -2.16
N LEU A 139 -14.06 -8.18 -1.74
CA LEU A 139 -13.72 -7.01 -2.56
C LEU A 139 -12.90 -7.40 -3.80
N LYS A 140 -12.03 -8.40 -3.67
CA LYS A 140 -11.29 -8.95 -4.81
C LYS A 140 -12.24 -9.64 -5.80
N ASP A 141 -13.16 -10.45 -5.33
CA ASP A 141 -14.15 -11.14 -6.19
C ASP A 141 -15.06 -10.16 -6.92
N LYS A 142 -15.36 -9.02 -6.30
CA LYS A 142 -16.12 -7.90 -6.91
C LYS A 142 -15.26 -7.03 -7.85
N GLY A 143 -13.94 -7.26 -7.93
CA GLY A 143 -13.02 -6.45 -8.74
C GLY A 143 -12.69 -5.07 -8.17
N VAL A 144 -13.14 -4.75 -6.95
CA VAL A 144 -12.81 -3.50 -6.23
C VAL A 144 -11.36 -3.51 -5.78
N VAL A 145 -10.83 -4.69 -5.48
CA VAL A 145 -9.40 -4.95 -5.23
C VAL A 145 -8.91 -5.93 -6.28
N ARG A 146 -7.88 -5.58 -7.03
CA ARG A 146 -7.37 -6.46 -8.09
C ARG A 146 -6.43 -7.54 -7.58
N HIS A 147 -5.52 -7.18 -6.68
CA HIS A 147 -4.52 -8.07 -6.08
C HIS A 147 -4.41 -7.83 -4.59
N ILE A 148 -4.09 -8.88 -3.83
CA ILE A 148 -3.90 -8.79 -2.39
C ILE A 148 -2.41 -8.76 -2.07
N GLY A 149 -2.00 -7.76 -1.30
CA GLY A 149 -0.67 -7.63 -0.77
C GLY A 149 -0.65 -7.60 0.76
N MET A 150 0.54 -7.59 1.34
CA MET A 150 0.74 -7.38 2.78
C MET A 150 1.98 -6.55 3.03
N SER A 151 1.92 -5.67 4.03
CA SER A 151 3.09 -4.97 4.56
C SER A 151 3.55 -5.58 5.88
N SER A 152 4.86 -5.78 6.01
CA SER A 152 5.48 -6.34 7.22
C SER A 152 6.93 -5.88 7.35
N HIS A 153 7.42 -5.78 8.60
CA HIS A 153 8.84 -5.60 8.93
C HIS A 153 9.46 -6.88 9.50
N ASN A 154 8.65 -7.91 9.76
CA ASN A 154 9.10 -9.18 10.29
C ASN A 154 9.33 -10.20 9.14
N PRO A 155 10.58 -10.63 8.88
CA PRO A 155 10.86 -11.55 7.78
C PRO A 155 10.21 -12.93 7.92
N ARG A 156 9.92 -13.38 9.16
CA ARG A 156 9.23 -14.66 9.38
C ARG A 156 7.77 -14.57 8.96
N VAL A 157 7.10 -13.48 9.36
CA VAL A 157 5.70 -13.19 8.97
C VAL A 157 5.60 -13.01 7.46
N ALA A 158 6.47 -12.20 6.87
CA ALA A 158 6.51 -11.98 5.43
C ALA A 158 6.67 -13.31 4.67
N ARG A 159 7.54 -14.22 5.15
CA ARG A 159 7.71 -15.55 4.56
C ARG A 159 6.47 -16.42 4.70
N LYS A 160 5.83 -16.46 5.90
CA LYS A 160 4.58 -17.20 6.11
C LYS A 160 3.47 -16.71 5.17
N ALA A 161 3.30 -15.38 5.06
CA ALA A 161 2.31 -14.79 4.17
C ALA A 161 2.58 -15.11 2.69
N ALA A 162 3.82 -15.03 2.23
CA ALA A 162 4.20 -15.38 0.86
C ALA A 162 3.91 -16.85 0.50
N LEU A 163 3.97 -17.76 1.49
CA LEU A 163 3.73 -19.18 1.31
C LEU A 163 2.26 -19.59 1.52
N SER A 164 1.42 -18.71 2.05
CA SER A 164 0.02 -19.01 2.36
C SER A 164 -0.87 -19.17 1.12
N GLY A 165 -0.47 -18.61 -0.01
CA GLY A 165 -1.29 -18.51 -1.21
C GLY A 165 -2.30 -17.35 -1.21
N TYR A 166 -2.46 -16.64 -0.09
CA TYR A 166 -3.39 -15.50 0.03
C TYR A 166 -2.80 -14.18 -0.51
N VAL A 167 -1.46 -14.04 -0.44
CA VAL A 167 -0.73 -12.80 -0.72
C VAL A 167 0.04 -12.93 -2.03
N GLU A 168 -0.18 -12.00 -2.94
CA GLU A 168 0.45 -11.92 -4.27
C GLU A 168 1.65 -10.96 -4.29
N MET A 169 1.70 -10.02 -3.33
CA MET A 169 2.73 -9.00 -3.21
C MET A 169 3.08 -8.71 -1.75
N LEU A 170 4.35 -8.47 -1.49
CA LEU A 170 4.85 -8.03 -0.18
C LEU A 170 5.48 -6.65 -0.28
N LEU A 171 5.08 -5.77 0.64
CA LEU A 171 5.77 -4.51 0.92
C LEU A 171 6.66 -4.75 2.15
N PHE A 172 7.96 -4.81 1.92
CA PHE A 172 8.93 -5.20 2.96
C PHE A 172 10.19 -4.35 2.89
N SER A 173 10.66 -3.85 4.05
CA SER A 173 11.88 -3.05 4.14
C SER A 173 13.13 -3.93 4.07
N ILE A 174 13.95 -3.73 3.04
CA ILE A 174 15.25 -4.42 2.90
C ILE A 174 16.36 -3.40 3.06
N ILE A 175 17.06 -3.47 4.21
CA ILE A 175 18.19 -2.61 4.52
C ILE A 175 19.47 -3.46 4.52
N ARG A 176 20.51 -3.05 3.75
CA ARG A 176 21.82 -3.70 3.82
C ARG A 176 22.47 -3.37 5.15
N PRO A 177 22.96 -4.35 5.93
CA PRO A 177 23.61 -4.10 7.22
C PRO A 177 24.83 -3.16 7.15
N SER A 178 25.51 -3.08 6.01
CA SER A 178 26.70 -2.25 5.79
C SER A 178 26.43 -0.73 5.75
N ILE A 179 25.18 -0.30 5.75
CA ILE A 179 24.81 1.14 5.73
C ILE A 179 24.38 1.62 7.12
N CYS A 180 24.18 0.72 8.08
CA CYS A 180 23.62 1.03 9.40
C CYS A 180 24.70 1.21 10.47
N CYS A 181 25.65 2.17 10.29
CA CYS A 181 26.59 2.58 11.35
C CYS A 181 26.15 3.81 12.14
N ARG A 182 24.90 4.27 12.00
CA ARG A 182 24.31 5.30 12.90
C ARG A 182 22.85 5.00 13.14
N PRO A 183 22.31 5.20 14.37
CA PRO A 183 20.89 5.13 14.60
C PRO A 183 20.24 6.36 13.95
N VAL A 184 19.81 6.21 12.70
CA VAL A 184 19.00 7.20 12.02
C VAL A 184 17.56 6.92 12.43
N LYS A 185 16.92 7.92 13.03
CA LYS A 185 15.47 7.93 13.21
C LYS A 185 14.86 7.67 11.84
N THR A 186 14.13 6.60 11.76
CA THR A 186 13.58 5.96 10.58
C THR A 186 12.83 6.91 9.64
N SER A 187 13.45 7.26 8.54
CA SER A 187 12.72 7.55 7.30
C SER A 187 12.77 6.27 6.47
N THR A 188 11.64 5.60 6.36
CA THR A 188 11.51 4.31 5.69
C THR A 188 11.60 4.52 4.18
N ILE A 189 12.74 4.15 3.59
CA ILE A 189 12.83 4.00 2.14
C ILE A 189 12.26 2.61 1.84
N CYS A 190 11.03 2.57 1.32
CA CYS A 190 10.43 1.35 0.81
C CYS A 190 11.12 0.94 -0.50
N LEU A 191 11.93 -0.09 -0.46
CA LEU A 191 12.41 -0.76 -1.67
C LEU A 191 11.52 -1.98 -1.94
N LEU A 192 10.73 -1.93 -3.00
CA LEU A 192 9.99 -3.09 -3.50
C LEU A 192 11.01 -4.11 -4.02
N ARG A 193 11.19 -5.23 -3.34
CA ARG A 193 11.92 -6.37 -3.88
C ARG A 193 10.96 -7.53 -4.11
N LEU A 194 10.75 -7.83 -5.38
CA LEU A 194 10.06 -9.02 -5.85
C LEU A 194 10.80 -10.29 -5.41
N LEU A 195 10.12 -11.17 -4.68
CA LEU A 195 10.56 -12.55 -4.55
C LEU A 195 10.22 -13.25 -5.88
N MET A 196 11.23 -13.39 -6.74
CA MET A 196 11.17 -14.29 -7.88
C MET A 196 11.56 -15.68 -7.39
N HIS A 197 10.62 -16.62 -7.41
CA HIS A 197 10.92 -18.04 -7.51
C HIS A 197 10.49 -18.52 -8.89
N PRO A 198 11.31 -19.39 -9.54
CA PRO A 198 11.03 -19.99 -10.84
C PRO A 198 9.75 -20.83 -10.82
#